data_830ed366f23be3d0d265635543a26a13
#
_entry.id   830ed366f23be3d0d265635543a26a13
#
_cell.length_a   1.000
_cell.length_b   1.000
_cell.length_c   1.000
_cell.angle_alpha   90.00
_cell.angle_beta   90.00
_cell.angle_gamma   90.00
#
_symmetry.space_group_name_H-M   'P 1'
#
loop_
_entity.id
_entity.type
_entity.pdbx_description
1 polymer ?
#
loop_
_entity_poly.entity_id
_entity_poly.type
_entity_poly.pdbx_seq_one_letter_code
_entity_poly.pdbx_strand_id
1 'polypeptide(L)'
;MATAIYLAHLNPLTNAHADIIKELEKTDEVVIMPVRFLVQEKEINSKSFPFSFEVRKKMIESVFGNSVKISSNYTFHAPFKKYFPPLISPKSWSLRKEILNDIQDDYYTYTGDKAEGLMLKLYRLKPKVGTRRELSASSVKNDMYTAASGTESNWEKDVPEQVSEIIKDNWDIVTNFATSEDHTMRVAGMKFPKEGYNSK
;
A
#
# COMPACT_ATOMS: atom_id res chain seq x y z
N MET A 1 7.98 -24.21 -0.19
CA MET A 1 7.31 -23.02 0.35
C MET A 1 7.78 -21.87 -0.51
N ALA A 2 6.87 -21.16 -1.18
CA ALA A 2 7.24 -20.03 -2.03
C ALA A 2 7.26 -18.74 -1.22
N THR A 3 7.76 -17.66 -1.81
CA THR A 3 7.63 -16.32 -1.23
C THR A 3 6.42 -15.61 -1.82
N ALA A 4 5.44 -15.29 -0.99
CA ALA A 4 4.29 -14.46 -1.35
C ALA A 4 4.65 -12.98 -1.13
N ILE A 5 4.75 -12.21 -2.20
CA ILE A 5 5.02 -10.76 -2.12
C ILE A 5 3.68 -10.03 -2.17
N TYR A 6 3.34 -9.34 -1.08
CA TYR A 6 2.11 -8.55 -1.00
C TYR A 6 2.41 -7.07 -1.23
N LEU A 7 2.16 -6.62 -2.46
CA LEU A 7 2.32 -5.24 -2.89
C LEU A 7 0.98 -4.51 -2.68
N ALA A 8 0.92 -3.55 -1.78
CA ALA A 8 -0.32 -2.84 -1.49
C ALA A 8 -0.07 -1.47 -0.85
N HIS A 9 -1.10 -0.62 -0.82
CA HIS A 9 -1.01 0.66 -0.12
C HIS A 9 -0.98 0.48 1.40
N LEU A 10 -1.80 -0.41 1.95
CA LEU A 10 -1.97 -0.64 3.40
C LEU A 10 -2.11 0.66 4.20
N ASN A 11 -2.97 1.53 3.74
CA ASN A 11 -3.08 2.89 4.27
C ASN A 11 -4.55 3.24 4.58
N PRO A 12 -5.03 2.85 5.78
CA PRO A 12 -4.39 2.01 6.81
C PRO A 12 -4.42 0.50 6.50
N LEU A 13 -3.78 -0.30 7.36
CA LEU A 13 -3.97 -1.75 7.42
C LEU A 13 -5.37 -2.06 7.94
N THR A 14 -6.21 -2.70 7.13
CA THR A 14 -7.58 -3.08 7.48
C THR A 14 -7.69 -4.56 7.85
N ASN A 15 -8.82 -4.96 8.46
CA ASN A 15 -9.10 -6.38 8.75
C ASN A 15 -9.03 -7.23 7.49
N ALA A 16 -9.53 -6.74 6.35
CA ALA A 16 -9.44 -7.45 5.07
C ALA A 16 -7.99 -7.71 4.63
N HIS A 17 -7.08 -6.74 4.84
CA HIS A 17 -5.66 -6.94 4.57
C HIS A 17 -5.03 -7.95 5.54
N ALA A 18 -5.38 -7.85 6.83
CA ALA A 18 -4.87 -8.77 7.84
C ALA A 18 -5.29 -10.22 7.56
N ASP A 19 -6.54 -10.44 7.13
CA ASP A 19 -7.03 -11.76 6.78
C ASP A 19 -6.29 -12.35 5.55
N ILE A 20 -6.04 -11.51 4.52
CA ILE A 20 -5.26 -11.95 3.35
C ILE A 20 -3.85 -12.38 3.78
N ILE A 21 -3.18 -11.56 4.59
CA ILE A 21 -1.82 -11.86 5.05
C ILE A 21 -1.80 -13.17 5.85
N LYS A 22 -2.74 -13.35 6.79
CA LYS A 22 -2.89 -14.60 7.55
C LYS A 22 -3.17 -15.83 6.67
N GLU A 23 -3.92 -15.65 5.58
CA GLU A 23 -4.15 -16.73 4.62
C GLU A 23 -2.86 -17.10 3.87
N LEU A 24 -2.07 -16.13 3.46
CA LEU A 24 -0.79 -16.36 2.78
C LEU A 24 0.23 -17.03 3.70
N GLU A 25 0.33 -16.63 4.97
CA GLU A 25 1.24 -17.23 5.96
C GLU A 25 1.00 -18.73 6.23
N LYS A 26 -0.19 -19.25 5.90
CA LYS A 26 -0.46 -20.70 6.09
C LYS A 26 0.36 -21.59 5.17
N THR A 27 0.79 -21.08 4.04
CA THR A 27 1.43 -21.88 2.98
C THR A 27 2.78 -21.33 2.54
N ASP A 28 3.02 -20.05 2.71
CA ASP A 28 4.15 -19.35 2.11
C ASP A 28 4.82 -18.37 3.10
N GLU A 29 6.08 -18.04 2.82
CA GLU A 29 6.76 -16.93 3.48
C GLU A 29 6.20 -15.62 2.93
N VAL A 30 5.79 -14.68 3.81
CA VAL A 30 5.15 -13.43 3.37
C VAL A 30 6.10 -12.26 3.47
N VAL A 31 6.26 -11.56 2.35
CA VAL A 31 6.97 -10.27 2.27
C VAL A 31 5.97 -9.18 1.93
N ILE A 32 5.77 -8.24 2.84
CA ILE A 32 4.85 -7.12 2.68
C ILE A 32 5.65 -5.89 2.23
N MET A 33 5.20 -5.29 1.14
CA MET A 33 5.84 -4.09 0.57
C MET A 33 4.81 -2.97 0.41
N PRO A 34 4.62 -2.13 1.45
CA PRO A 34 3.77 -0.95 1.34
C PRO A 34 4.33 0.01 0.30
N VAL A 35 3.50 0.42 -0.68
CA VAL A 35 3.96 1.35 -1.71
C VAL A 35 4.35 2.71 -1.13
N ARG A 36 5.44 3.29 -1.64
CA ARG A 36 5.95 4.62 -1.28
C ARG A 36 6.10 5.50 -2.50
N PHE A 37 5.88 6.79 -2.31
CA PHE A 37 6.12 7.81 -3.34
C PHE A 37 7.07 8.85 -2.80
N LEU A 38 8.22 9.02 -3.44
CA LEU A 38 9.25 9.97 -3.03
C LEU A 38 9.40 11.10 -4.06
N VAL A 39 9.44 12.33 -3.57
CA VAL A 39 9.87 13.51 -4.33
C VAL A 39 11.06 14.12 -3.60
N GLN A 40 12.20 14.26 -4.27
CA GLN A 40 13.44 14.72 -3.64
C GLN A 40 13.77 13.98 -2.34
N GLU A 41 13.66 12.64 -2.39
CA GLU A 41 13.90 11.69 -1.27
C GLU A 41 12.97 11.87 -0.05
N LYS A 42 11.93 12.70 -0.14
CA LYS A 42 10.89 12.84 0.89
C LYS A 42 9.63 12.09 0.49
N GLU A 43 9.07 11.33 1.43
CA GLU A 43 7.80 10.64 1.21
C GLU A 43 6.67 11.66 1.11
N ILE A 44 5.83 11.49 0.07
CA ILE A 44 4.65 12.32 -0.15
C ILE A 44 3.43 11.57 0.36
N ASN A 45 2.72 12.21 1.28
CA ASN A 45 1.42 11.77 1.77
C ASN A 45 0.30 12.62 1.16
N SER A 46 -0.89 12.08 1.11
CA SER A 46 -2.09 12.73 0.57
C SER A 46 -3.33 12.18 1.27
N LYS A 47 -4.49 12.75 1.00
CA LYS A 47 -5.76 12.23 1.52
C LYS A 47 -6.00 10.77 1.16
N SER A 48 -5.53 10.30 -0.01
CA SER A 48 -5.57 8.88 -0.38
C SER A 48 -4.52 8.03 0.34
N PHE A 49 -3.42 8.62 0.82
CA PHE A 49 -2.28 7.94 1.46
C PHE A 49 -1.80 8.74 2.68
N PRO A 50 -2.64 8.88 3.75
CA PRO A 50 -2.33 9.78 4.85
C PRO A 50 -1.13 9.35 5.68
N PHE A 51 -0.95 8.06 5.90
CA PHE A 51 0.10 7.55 6.79
C PHE A 51 1.40 7.26 6.04
N SER A 52 2.51 7.74 6.60
CA SER A 52 3.86 7.44 6.11
C SER A 52 4.19 5.95 6.16
N PHE A 53 5.25 5.55 5.47
CA PHE A 53 5.74 4.17 5.52
C PHE A 53 6.03 3.71 6.95
N GLU A 54 6.66 4.56 7.77
CA GLU A 54 7.00 4.20 9.15
C GLU A 54 5.77 3.95 10.02
N VAL A 55 4.71 4.74 9.86
CA VAL A 55 3.44 4.51 10.57
C VAL A 55 2.79 3.22 10.10
N ARG A 56 2.75 2.96 8.80
CA ARG A 56 2.20 1.73 8.23
C ARG A 56 3.01 0.49 8.63
N LYS A 57 4.34 0.62 8.69
CA LYS A 57 5.23 -0.43 9.19
C LYS A 57 4.88 -0.78 10.64
N LYS A 58 4.72 0.21 11.52
CA LYS A 58 4.28 -0.02 12.91
C LYS A 58 2.92 -0.73 12.97
N MET A 59 1.96 -0.36 12.10
CA MET A 59 0.66 -1.05 12.01
C MET A 59 0.82 -2.53 11.64
N ILE A 60 1.69 -2.85 10.69
CA ILE A 60 1.94 -4.25 10.29
C ILE A 60 2.65 -5.00 11.42
N GLU A 61 3.70 -4.42 12.01
CA GLU A 61 4.45 -5.01 13.10
C GLU A 61 3.59 -5.26 14.35
N SER A 62 2.64 -4.38 14.65
CA SER A 62 1.73 -4.54 15.80
C SER A 62 0.80 -5.74 15.67
N VAL A 63 0.46 -6.15 14.44
CA VAL A 63 -0.45 -7.27 14.17
C VAL A 63 0.30 -8.58 13.95
N PHE A 64 1.44 -8.54 13.26
CA PHE A 64 2.15 -9.73 12.77
C PHE A 64 3.49 -9.97 13.47
N GLY A 65 4.02 -8.98 14.21
CA GLY A 65 5.34 -9.11 14.83
C GLY A 65 6.40 -9.44 13.81
N ASN A 66 7.14 -10.52 14.05
CA ASN A 66 8.23 -11.00 13.19
C ASN A 66 7.78 -12.13 12.23
N SER A 67 6.49 -12.47 12.16
CA SER A 67 6.01 -13.56 11.30
C SER A 67 6.05 -13.21 9.82
N VAL A 68 6.06 -11.93 9.48
CA VAL A 68 6.19 -11.42 8.12
C VAL A 68 7.44 -10.56 7.95
N LYS A 69 7.97 -10.50 6.74
CA LYS A 69 9.01 -9.54 6.39
C LYS A 69 8.38 -8.26 5.83
N ILE A 70 8.90 -7.10 6.21
CA ILE A 70 8.44 -5.80 5.70
C ILE A 70 9.61 -5.16 4.94
N SER A 71 9.36 -4.75 3.70
CA SER A 71 10.37 -4.13 2.86
C SER A 71 9.86 -2.82 2.24
N SER A 72 10.77 -1.86 2.09
CA SER A 72 10.51 -0.58 1.43
C SER A 72 10.82 -0.59 -0.07
N ASN A 73 11.10 -1.76 -0.66
CA ASN A 73 11.55 -1.89 -2.05
C ASN A 73 10.46 -1.53 -3.10
N TYR A 74 9.19 -1.42 -2.70
CA TYR A 74 8.12 -0.93 -3.57
C TYR A 74 8.01 0.60 -3.49
N THR A 75 9.04 1.28 -3.97
CA THR A 75 9.18 2.74 -3.89
C THR A 75 9.27 3.38 -5.27
N PHE A 76 8.42 4.36 -5.54
CA PHE A 76 8.44 5.18 -6.74
C PHE A 76 9.15 6.50 -6.45
N HIS A 77 10.13 6.86 -7.28
CA HIS A 77 10.84 8.15 -7.23
C HIS A 77 10.35 9.07 -8.34
N ALA A 78 10.04 10.31 -8.02
CA ALA A 78 9.62 11.30 -9.02
C ALA A 78 10.69 11.48 -10.13
N PRO A 79 10.26 11.79 -11.37
CA PRO A 79 8.89 11.94 -11.84
C PRO A 79 8.23 10.58 -12.14
N PHE A 80 7.05 10.36 -11.57
CA PHE A 80 6.36 9.07 -11.64
C PHE A 80 5.94 8.65 -13.04
N LYS A 81 5.72 9.59 -13.95
CA LYS A 81 5.44 9.29 -15.38
C LYS A 81 6.52 8.44 -16.05
N LYS A 82 7.76 8.47 -15.55
CA LYS A 82 8.87 7.68 -16.11
C LYS A 82 8.72 6.16 -15.87
N TYR A 83 7.77 5.73 -15.06
CA TYR A 83 7.45 4.31 -14.88
C TYR A 83 6.48 3.77 -15.95
N PHE A 84 6.05 4.61 -16.87
CA PHE A 84 5.10 4.24 -17.92
C PHE A 84 5.67 4.47 -19.34
N PRO A 85 5.36 3.58 -20.32
CA PRO A 85 4.66 2.28 -20.15
C PRO A 85 5.56 1.25 -19.45
N PRO A 86 4.98 0.35 -18.60
CA PRO A 86 5.76 -0.56 -17.75
C PRO A 86 6.77 -1.45 -18.48
N LEU A 87 6.40 -1.98 -19.66
CA LEU A 87 7.26 -2.92 -20.39
C LEU A 87 8.48 -2.28 -21.05
N ILE A 88 8.44 -0.96 -21.30
CA ILE A 88 9.48 -0.24 -22.07
C ILE A 88 10.31 0.64 -21.15
N SER A 89 9.73 1.11 -20.06
CA SER A 89 10.38 2.07 -19.16
C SER A 89 11.58 1.46 -18.40
N PRO A 90 12.78 2.06 -18.50
CA PRO A 90 13.92 1.64 -17.67
C PRO A 90 13.64 1.74 -16.17
N LYS A 91 12.85 2.75 -15.74
CA LYS A 91 12.45 2.92 -14.34
C LYS A 91 11.57 1.78 -13.84
N SER A 92 10.68 1.24 -14.68
CA SER A 92 9.89 0.06 -14.35
C SER A 92 10.76 -1.18 -14.16
N TRP A 93 11.76 -1.37 -14.99
CA TRP A 93 12.72 -2.47 -14.85
C TRP A 93 13.58 -2.33 -13.59
N SER A 94 14.00 -1.10 -13.26
CA SER A 94 14.69 -0.81 -12.00
C SER A 94 13.81 -1.17 -10.78
N LEU A 95 12.57 -0.68 -10.76
CA LEU A 95 11.61 -1.00 -9.71
C LEU A 95 11.38 -2.51 -9.54
N ARG A 96 11.25 -3.23 -10.66
CA ARG A 96 11.15 -4.70 -10.61
C ARG A 96 12.36 -5.34 -9.96
N LYS A 97 13.58 -4.88 -10.30
CA LYS A 97 14.81 -5.38 -9.68
C LYS A 97 14.85 -5.09 -8.18
N GLU A 98 14.43 -3.89 -7.77
CA GLU A 98 14.35 -3.50 -6.36
C GLU A 98 13.37 -4.38 -5.58
N ILE A 99 12.16 -4.58 -6.11
CA ILE A 99 11.16 -5.49 -5.51
C ILE A 99 11.73 -6.90 -5.32
N LEU A 100 12.50 -7.40 -6.26
CA LEU A 100 13.03 -8.76 -6.26
C LEU A 100 14.43 -8.90 -5.64
N ASN A 101 15.03 -7.82 -5.14
CA ASN A 101 16.43 -7.80 -4.71
C ASN A 101 16.75 -8.87 -3.66
N ASP A 102 15.88 -9.07 -2.68
CA ASP A 102 16.09 -10.01 -1.58
C ASP A 102 15.12 -11.21 -1.66
N ILE A 103 14.55 -11.48 -2.85
CA ILE A 103 13.55 -12.51 -3.06
C ILE A 103 14.19 -13.70 -3.78
N GLN A 104 13.96 -14.89 -3.26
CA GLN A 104 14.37 -16.15 -3.89
C GLN A 104 13.54 -16.45 -5.15
N ASP A 105 14.02 -17.35 -6.00
CA ASP A 105 13.45 -17.61 -7.33
C ASP A 105 12.00 -18.14 -7.32
N ASP A 106 11.59 -18.85 -6.28
CA ASP A 106 10.20 -19.33 -6.14
C ASP A 106 9.35 -18.28 -5.40
N TYR A 107 8.79 -17.36 -6.17
CA TYR A 107 7.93 -16.30 -5.64
C TYR A 107 6.72 -16.06 -6.55
N TYR A 108 5.74 -15.39 -5.98
CA TYR A 108 4.63 -14.74 -6.70
C TYR A 108 4.23 -13.44 -6.01
N THR A 109 3.62 -12.52 -6.76
CA THR A 109 2.99 -11.34 -6.16
C THR A 109 1.51 -11.60 -5.94
N TYR A 110 0.94 -11.10 -4.85
CA TYR A 110 -0.47 -11.25 -4.54
C TYR A 110 -1.18 -9.89 -4.61
N THR A 111 -2.36 -9.88 -5.21
CA THR A 111 -3.28 -8.73 -5.20
C THR A 111 -4.74 -9.20 -5.20
N GLY A 112 -5.63 -8.41 -4.59
CA GLY A 112 -7.08 -8.60 -4.69
C GLY A 112 -7.73 -7.82 -5.83
N ASP A 113 -6.96 -7.08 -6.63
CA ASP A 113 -7.47 -6.23 -7.72
C ASP A 113 -7.01 -6.74 -9.08
N LYS A 114 -7.98 -6.95 -10.01
CA LYS A 114 -7.67 -7.46 -11.36
C LYS A 114 -6.86 -6.47 -12.21
N ALA A 115 -7.11 -5.15 -12.05
CA ALA A 115 -6.37 -4.14 -12.80
C ALA A 115 -4.91 -4.07 -12.31
N GLU A 116 -4.70 -4.13 -11.00
CA GLU A 116 -3.37 -4.24 -10.41
C GLU A 116 -2.68 -5.54 -10.83
N GLY A 117 -3.40 -6.66 -10.84
CA GLY A 117 -2.88 -7.94 -11.34
C GLY A 117 -2.40 -7.86 -12.80
N LEU A 118 -3.13 -7.14 -13.67
CA LEU A 118 -2.67 -6.88 -15.04
C LEU A 118 -1.38 -6.06 -15.05
N MET A 119 -1.30 -5.01 -14.24
CA MET A 119 -0.08 -4.20 -14.11
C MET A 119 1.10 -5.03 -13.63
N LEU A 120 0.93 -5.84 -12.58
CA LEU A 120 1.98 -6.72 -12.06
C LEU A 120 2.43 -7.75 -13.11
N LYS A 121 1.51 -8.23 -13.96
CA LYS A 121 1.85 -9.09 -15.10
C LYS A 121 2.71 -8.35 -16.13
N LEU A 122 2.40 -7.09 -16.42
CA LEU A 122 3.21 -6.24 -17.30
C LEU A 122 4.62 -5.98 -16.71
N TYR A 123 4.74 -5.90 -15.38
CA TYR A 123 6.04 -5.86 -14.68
C TYR A 123 6.74 -7.22 -14.59
N ARG A 124 6.14 -8.29 -15.13
CA ARG A 124 6.64 -9.68 -15.04
C ARG A 124 6.86 -10.15 -13.59
N LEU A 125 5.96 -9.80 -12.70
CA LEU A 125 6.01 -10.10 -11.26
C LEU A 125 5.17 -11.30 -10.84
N LYS A 126 4.79 -12.20 -11.76
CA LYS A 126 4.06 -13.46 -11.50
C LYS A 126 2.81 -13.27 -10.60
N PRO A 127 1.81 -12.45 -10.97
CA PRO A 127 0.68 -12.16 -10.08
C PRO A 127 -0.23 -13.36 -9.88
N LYS A 128 -0.63 -13.59 -8.63
CA LYS A 128 -1.82 -14.34 -8.23
C LYS A 128 -2.89 -13.33 -7.83
N VAL A 129 -4.04 -13.37 -8.50
CA VAL A 129 -5.16 -12.48 -8.20
C VAL A 129 -6.16 -13.24 -7.33
N GLY A 130 -6.30 -12.81 -6.09
CA GLY A 130 -7.27 -13.36 -5.14
C GLY A 130 -8.66 -12.76 -5.30
N THR A 131 -9.59 -13.19 -4.44
CA THR A 131 -10.93 -12.63 -4.38
C THR A 131 -10.90 -11.23 -3.77
N ARG A 132 -11.56 -10.27 -4.44
CA ARG A 132 -11.71 -8.92 -3.90
C ARG A 132 -12.55 -8.98 -2.62
N ARG A 133 -12.05 -8.38 -1.54
CA ARG A 133 -12.79 -8.23 -0.29
C ARG A 133 -13.72 -7.00 -0.39
N GLU A 134 -14.86 -7.05 0.28
CA GLU A 134 -15.82 -5.92 0.32
C GLU A 134 -15.24 -4.71 1.06
N LEU A 135 -14.57 -4.96 2.19
CA LEU A 135 -13.92 -3.92 2.98
C LEU A 135 -12.72 -3.33 2.24
N SER A 136 -12.71 -2.02 2.07
CA SER A 136 -11.63 -1.29 1.40
C SER A 136 -10.98 -0.26 2.34
N ALA A 137 -9.67 -0.04 2.21
CA ALA A 137 -8.99 1.03 2.93
C ALA A 137 -9.53 2.43 2.57
N SER A 138 -10.17 2.59 1.41
CA SER A 138 -10.81 3.85 1.03
C SER A 138 -12.09 4.10 1.83
N SER A 139 -12.93 3.08 2.08
CA SER A 139 -14.11 3.25 2.96
C SER A 139 -13.69 3.58 4.38
N VAL A 140 -12.72 2.85 4.93
CA VAL A 140 -12.20 3.11 6.29
C VAL A 140 -11.68 4.54 6.42
N LYS A 141 -10.91 5.04 5.42
CA LYS A 141 -10.44 6.44 5.43
C LYS A 141 -11.58 7.45 5.41
N ASN A 142 -12.60 7.22 4.59
CA ASN A 142 -13.76 8.11 4.55
C ASN A 142 -14.47 8.17 5.92
N ASP A 143 -14.62 7.02 6.58
CA ASP A 143 -15.21 6.94 7.90
C ASP A 143 -14.33 7.64 8.97
N MET A 144 -13.00 7.50 8.89
CA MET A 144 -12.06 8.25 9.74
C MET A 144 -12.18 9.76 9.52
N TYR A 145 -12.25 10.22 8.26
CA TYR A 145 -12.40 11.66 7.95
C TYR A 145 -13.76 12.20 8.39
N THR A 146 -14.80 11.39 8.32
CA THR A 146 -16.13 11.71 8.86
C THR A 146 -16.06 11.89 10.36
N ALA A 147 -15.39 10.97 11.09
CA ALA A 147 -15.17 11.10 12.53
C ALA A 147 -14.33 12.34 12.88
N ALA A 148 -13.26 12.62 12.12
CA ALA A 148 -12.41 13.80 12.33
C ALA A 148 -13.17 15.13 12.09
N SER A 149 -14.26 15.09 11.32
CA SER A 149 -15.17 16.23 11.10
C SER A 149 -16.24 16.38 12.17
N GLY A 150 -16.21 15.57 13.23
CA GLY A 150 -17.15 15.64 14.36
C GLY A 150 -18.44 14.84 14.14
N THR A 151 -18.55 14.03 13.11
CA THR A 151 -19.69 13.15 12.85
C THR A 151 -19.37 11.74 13.37
N GLU A 152 -20.33 11.11 14.06
CA GLU A 152 -20.14 9.75 14.56
C GLU A 152 -19.85 8.77 13.42
N SER A 153 -18.83 7.95 13.59
CA SER A 153 -18.38 6.94 12.64
C SER A 153 -17.76 5.77 13.40
N ASN A 154 -17.83 4.58 12.84
CA ASN A 154 -17.41 3.34 13.51
C ASN A 154 -16.28 2.65 12.71
N TRP A 155 -15.27 3.41 12.33
CA TRP A 155 -14.14 2.95 11.54
C TRP A 155 -13.25 1.94 12.29
N GLU A 156 -13.22 1.99 13.64
CA GLU A 156 -12.38 1.12 14.46
C GLU A 156 -12.71 -0.37 14.25
N LYS A 157 -13.96 -0.73 13.99
CA LYS A 157 -14.37 -2.13 13.73
C LYS A 157 -13.76 -2.73 12.47
N ASP A 158 -13.31 -1.89 11.56
CA ASP A 158 -12.82 -2.27 10.23
C ASP A 158 -11.29 -2.41 10.16
N VAL A 159 -10.60 -2.13 11.27
CA VAL A 159 -9.16 -2.30 11.44
C VAL A 159 -8.86 -3.20 12.64
N PRO A 160 -7.69 -3.87 12.70
CA PRO A 160 -7.27 -4.55 13.92
C PRO A 160 -7.18 -3.58 15.10
N GLU A 161 -7.44 -4.04 16.32
CA GLU A 161 -7.45 -3.21 17.54
C GLU A 161 -6.13 -2.44 17.70
N GLN A 162 -4.99 -3.11 17.55
CA GLN A 162 -3.67 -2.49 17.66
C GLN A 162 -3.45 -1.39 16.61
N VAL A 163 -4.05 -1.55 15.42
CA VAL A 163 -3.99 -0.55 14.35
C VAL A 163 -4.86 0.65 14.70
N SER A 164 -6.02 0.44 15.33
CA SER A 164 -6.87 1.54 15.77
C SER A 164 -6.16 2.44 16.78
N GLU A 165 -5.41 1.85 17.73
CA GLU A 165 -4.59 2.61 18.68
C GLU A 165 -3.52 3.45 17.98
N ILE A 166 -2.78 2.86 17.03
CA ILE A 166 -1.77 3.61 16.26
C ILE A 166 -2.41 4.75 15.46
N ILE A 167 -3.62 4.55 14.90
CA ILE A 167 -4.34 5.62 14.19
C ILE A 167 -4.72 6.74 15.17
N LYS A 168 -5.21 6.41 16.37
CA LYS A 168 -5.54 7.39 17.41
C LYS A 168 -4.32 8.20 17.86
N ASP A 169 -3.18 7.55 18.02
CA ASP A 169 -1.90 8.21 18.36
C ASP A 169 -1.42 9.17 17.25
N ASN A 170 -1.91 9.00 16.02
CA ASN A 170 -1.61 9.83 14.85
C ASN A 170 -2.86 10.56 14.33
N TRP A 171 -3.81 10.89 15.21
CA TRP A 171 -5.09 11.47 14.81
C TRP A 171 -4.98 12.87 14.19
N ASP A 172 -3.93 13.60 14.51
CA ASP A 172 -3.56 14.87 13.89
C ASP A 172 -3.39 14.74 12.37
N ILE A 173 -2.81 13.62 11.89
CA ILE A 173 -2.68 13.32 10.46
C ILE A 173 -4.07 13.16 9.82
N VAL A 174 -4.98 12.43 10.48
CA VAL A 174 -6.35 12.23 9.99
C VAL A 174 -7.09 13.56 9.91
N THR A 175 -7.01 14.36 10.95
CA THR A 175 -7.64 15.69 11.02
C THR A 175 -7.12 16.63 9.92
N ASN A 176 -5.81 16.65 9.69
CA ASN A 176 -5.19 17.46 8.65
C ASN A 176 -5.67 17.09 7.24
N PHE A 177 -5.84 15.79 6.97
CA PHE A 177 -6.32 15.33 5.66
C PHE A 177 -7.85 15.36 5.51
N ALA A 178 -8.61 15.38 6.60
CA ALA A 178 -10.08 15.43 6.53
C ALA A 178 -10.59 16.62 5.71
N THR A 179 -9.98 17.79 5.89
CA THR A 179 -10.34 19.06 5.21
C THR A 179 -9.56 19.30 3.91
N SER A 180 -8.53 18.50 3.60
CA SER A 180 -7.72 18.71 2.40
C SER A 180 -8.39 18.11 1.15
N GLU A 181 -8.02 18.62 -0.03
CA GLU A 181 -8.36 18.00 -1.31
C GLU A 181 -7.50 16.74 -1.55
N ASP A 182 -8.06 15.77 -2.29
CA ASP A 182 -7.29 14.58 -2.70
C ASP A 182 -6.44 14.88 -3.95
N HIS A 183 -5.20 15.24 -3.74
CA HIS A 183 -4.23 15.51 -4.80
C HIS A 183 -3.64 14.23 -5.41
N THR A 184 -4.51 13.29 -5.81
CA THR A 184 -4.12 12.06 -6.50
C THR A 184 -4.71 11.96 -7.90
N MET A 185 -4.13 11.11 -8.73
CA MET A 185 -4.63 10.75 -10.05
C MET A 185 -4.52 9.26 -10.28
N ARG A 186 -5.33 8.71 -11.18
CA ARG A 186 -5.24 7.30 -11.60
C ARG A 186 -4.48 7.19 -12.91
N VAL A 187 -3.51 6.28 -12.94
CA VAL A 187 -2.76 5.92 -14.14
C VAL A 187 -2.74 4.40 -14.24
N ALA A 188 -3.27 3.84 -15.31
CA ALA A 188 -3.35 2.40 -15.53
C ALA A 188 -3.93 1.61 -14.33
N GLY A 189 -4.95 2.17 -13.66
CA GLY A 189 -5.62 1.56 -12.51
C GLY A 189 -4.99 1.86 -11.16
N MET A 190 -3.74 2.28 -11.10
CA MET A 190 -3.04 2.65 -9.86
C MET A 190 -3.24 4.12 -9.51
N LYS A 191 -3.32 4.44 -8.22
CA LYS A 191 -3.34 5.84 -7.73
C LYS A 191 -1.91 6.34 -7.51
N PHE A 192 -1.65 7.55 -8.02
CA PHE A 192 -0.39 8.27 -7.84
C PHE A 192 -0.66 9.67 -7.27
N PRO A 193 0.24 10.23 -6.45
CA PRO A 193 0.21 11.65 -6.13
C PRO A 193 0.37 12.48 -7.41
N LYS A 194 -0.39 13.58 -7.54
CA LYS A 194 -0.20 14.54 -8.65
C LYS A 194 1.15 15.24 -8.53
N GLU A 195 1.53 15.58 -7.30
CA GLU A 195 2.87 16.04 -6.99
C GLU A 195 3.88 14.97 -7.37
N GLY A 196 4.96 15.38 -8.04
CA GLY A 196 5.98 14.45 -8.52
C GLY A 196 5.60 13.62 -9.75
N TYR A 197 4.37 13.71 -10.28
CA TYR A 197 4.04 12.94 -11.48
C TYR A 197 4.79 13.44 -12.72
N ASN A 198 4.82 14.76 -12.94
CA ASN A 198 5.51 15.41 -14.06
C ASN A 198 6.81 16.10 -13.68
N SER A 199 6.96 16.52 -12.42
CA SER A 199 8.10 17.28 -11.91
C SER A 199 9.12 16.39 -11.19
N LYS A 200 10.37 16.81 -11.23
CA LYS A 200 11.47 16.20 -10.47
C LYS A 200 11.32 16.47 -8.99
#